data_00a8680d429407954b8a1b92968ec319
#
_entry.id   00a8680d429407954b8a1b92968ec319
#
_cell.length_a   1.000
_cell.length_b   1.000
_cell.length_c   1.000
_cell.angle_alpha   90.00
_cell.angle_beta   90.00
_cell.angle_gamma   90.00
#
_symmetry.space_group_name_H-M   'P 1'
#
loop_
_entity.id
_entity.type
_entity.pdbx_description
1 polymer ?
#
loop_
_entity_poly.entity_id
_entity_poly.type
_entity_poly.pdbx_seq_one_letter_code
_entity_poly.pdbx_strand_id
1 'polypeptide(L)'
;MTQTLNKNLYTAFGHSIHSDIALPEVQQLDASDHNVDIVIRYADLTEQWSELSIASKSFVCTENMVMFRVPDLAVFAVEDGTTISISPDNGADEDKIRLYILGTCMGAVLMQRKILPLHGSAIVINGKAYAFVGHSGHGKSTLASAFLQQGYQLLTDDVIAVTLDHQNIPYVTPAYPQQKLWQESLDTLGMNSNQFRPLFERETKYAIPVESHFSSDTLPLAGIFELIKTDCAQPLIRTIQKLERLPLLYRHTYRRSLLQDSGLTKWHFDTTARLAGNIDMYELQRPITRNTVEQLTTMVLDTIGK
;
A
#
# COMPACT_ATOMS: atom_id res chain seq x y z
N MET A 1 36.15 16.06 -10.94
CA MET A 1 35.74 15.11 -9.86
C MET A 1 34.28 14.75 -10.12
N THR A 2 34.06 13.68 -10.83
CA THR A 2 32.74 13.15 -11.15
C THR A 2 32.26 12.42 -9.91
N GLN A 3 31.47 13.08 -9.07
CA GLN A 3 30.82 12.44 -7.94
C GLN A 3 29.81 11.41 -8.46
N THR A 4 29.97 10.22 -7.98
CA THR A 4 29.16 9.03 -8.15
C THR A 4 27.68 9.31 -7.82
N LEU A 5 26.90 9.73 -8.82
CA LEU A 5 25.45 9.94 -8.74
C LEU A 5 24.63 8.63 -8.78
N ASN A 6 25.29 7.47 -8.61
CA ASN A 6 24.74 6.18 -9.02
C ASN A 6 24.28 5.24 -7.90
N LYS A 7 24.10 5.71 -6.66
CA LYS A 7 23.77 4.78 -5.55
C LYS A 7 22.32 4.75 -5.08
N ASN A 8 21.45 5.64 -5.57
CA ASN A 8 20.13 5.87 -4.97
C ASN A 8 19.00 5.82 -6.00
N LEU A 9 19.07 4.89 -6.97
CA LEU A 9 17.99 4.64 -7.91
C LEU A 9 17.26 3.35 -7.54
N TYR A 10 15.93 3.44 -7.42
CA TYR A 10 15.07 2.35 -6.95
C TYR A 10 13.86 2.17 -7.86
N THR A 11 13.15 1.03 -7.71
CA THR A 11 11.86 0.81 -8.37
C THR A 11 10.80 0.37 -7.38
N ALA A 12 9.66 1.05 -7.39
CA ALA A 12 8.47 0.66 -6.64
C ALA A 12 7.21 1.18 -7.34
N PHE A 13 6.11 0.45 -7.26
CA PHE A 13 4.84 0.81 -7.87
C PHE A 13 4.94 1.09 -9.39
N GLY A 14 5.89 0.44 -10.06
CA GLY A 14 6.15 0.63 -11.48
C GLY A 14 6.84 1.95 -11.85
N HIS A 15 7.40 2.66 -10.88
CA HIS A 15 8.11 3.92 -11.07
C HIS A 15 9.59 3.81 -10.72
N SER A 16 10.44 4.48 -11.50
CA SER A 16 11.83 4.72 -11.18
C SER A 16 11.93 5.89 -10.19
N ILE A 17 12.65 5.69 -9.09
CA ILE A 17 12.72 6.61 -7.96
C ILE A 17 14.17 6.98 -7.70
N HIS A 18 14.52 8.25 -7.83
CA HIS A 18 15.78 8.77 -7.32
C HIS A 18 15.56 9.32 -5.91
N SER A 19 16.40 8.93 -4.94
CA SER A 19 16.20 9.32 -3.54
C SER A 19 17.51 9.77 -2.88
N ASP A 20 17.46 10.90 -2.17
CA ASP A 20 18.55 11.34 -1.28
C ASP A 20 18.63 10.46 -0.02
N ILE A 21 17.55 9.75 0.30
CA ILE A 21 17.43 8.86 1.45
C ILE A 21 17.58 7.41 0.97
N ALA A 22 18.40 6.62 1.65
CA ALA A 22 18.50 5.20 1.36
C ALA A 22 17.17 4.46 1.63
N LEU A 23 16.72 3.64 0.68
CA LEU A 23 15.49 2.86 0.75
C LEU A 23 15.80 1.35 0.72
N PRO A 24 16.30 0.76 1.81
CA PRO A 24 16.70 -0.65 1.84
C PRO A 24 15.53 -1.62 1.65
N GLU A 25 14.30 -1.17 1.81
CA GLU A 25 13.07 -1.95 1.62
C GLU A 25 12.72 -2.14 0.14
N VAL A 26 13.33 -1.33 -0.73
CA VAL A 26 12.95 -1.19 -2.15
C VAL A 26 14.05 -1.73 -3.05
N GLN A 27 13.68 -2.37 -4.14
CA GLN A 27 14.64 -2.89 -5.10
C GLN A 27 15.45 -1.75 -5.74
N GLN A 28 16.78 -1.86 -5.69
CA GLN A 28 17.67 -0.96 -6.42
C GLN A 28 17.66 -1.26 -7.92
N LEU A 29 17.75 -0.21 -8.73
CA LEU A 29 17.96 -0.31 -10.16
C LEU A 29 19.44 -0.06 -10.49
N ASP A 30 19.94 -0.81 -11.49
CA ASP A 30 21.26 -0.51 -12.06
C ASP A 30 21.24 0.83 -12.78
N ALA A 31 22.36 1.54 -12.71
CA ALA A 31 22.50 2.91 -13.21
C ALA A 31 22.61 3.00 -14.74
N SER A 32 21.68 2.43 -15.48
CA SER A 32 21.60 2.57 -16.94
C SER A 32 20.32 3.30 -17.35
N ASP A 33 20.49 4.46 -18.01
CA ASP A 33 19.49 5.20 -18.84
C ASP A 33 17.99 5.12 -18.45
N HIS A 34 17.68 5.14 -17.15
CA HIS A 34 16.28 5.24 -16.72
C HIS A 34 15.88 6.71 -16.54
N ASN A 35 14.82 7.13 -17.22
CA ASN A 35 14.15 8.37 -16.86
C ASN A 35 13.62 8.24 -15.43
N VAL A 36 13.95 9.22 -14.58
CA VAL A 36 13.46 9.25 -13.19
C VAL A 36 12.02 9.75 -13.17
N ASP A 37 11.11 8.92 -12.66
CA ASP A 37 9.69 9.25 -12.52
C ASP A 37 9.40 10.06 -11.27
N ILE A 38 10.11 9.75 -10.17
CA ILE A 38 9.89 10.33 -8.84
C ILE A 38 11.24 10.71 -8.24
N VAL A 39 11.31 11.91 -7.69
CA VAL A 39 12.46 12.39 -6.93
C VAL A 39 12.08 12.53 -5.46
N ILE A 40 12.86 11.90 -4.57
CA ILE A 40 12.75 12.04 -3.12
C ILE A 40 13.98 12.83 -2.65
N ARG A 41 13.75 13.99 -2.00
CA ARG A 41 14.84 14.89 -1.63
C ARG A 41 14.64 15.54 -0.28
N TYR A 42 15.71 15.95 0.35
CA TYR A 42 15.64 16.86 1.47
C TYR A 42 15.36 18.29 0.99
N ALA A 43 14.52 19.01 1.73
CA ALA A 43 14.21 20.42 1.49
C ALA A 43 13.82 21.09 2.82
N ASP A 44 14.04 22.38 2.94
CA ASP A 44 13.47 23.15 4.04
C ASP A 44 12.02 23.53 3.68
N LEU A 45 11.07 22.98 4.41
CA LEU A 45 9.62 23.21 4.25
C LEU A 45 9.03 24.02 5.40
N THR A 46 9.86 24.58 6.28
CA THR A 46 9.42 25.22 7.51
C THR A 46 8.54 26.45 7.25
N GLU A 47 8.98 27.33 6.37
CA GLU A 47 8.23 28.55 5.99
C GLU A 47 6.93 28.19 5.27
N GLN A 48 7.02 27.36 4.23
CA GLN A 48 5.86 26.90 3.44
C GLN A 48 4.80 26.23 4.34
N TRP A 49 5.23 25.38 5.28
CA TRP A 49 4.31 24.75 6.23
C TRP A 49 3.64 25.80 7.13
N SER A 50 4.40 26.78 7.66
CA SER A 50 3.87 27.80 8.55
C SER A 50 2.85 28.71 7.89
N GLU A 51 3.02 28.99 6.59
CA GLU A 51 2.11 29.84 5.81
C GLU A 51 0.82 29.11 5.43
N LEU A 52 0.90 27.82 5.07
CA LEU A 52 -0.22 27.04 4.53
C LEU A 52 -1.01 26.30 5.62
N SER A 53 -0.38 25.98 6.76
CA SER A 53 -1.05 25.21 7.79
C SER A 53 -1.99 26.09 8.60
N ILE A 54 -3.25 25.69 8.68
CA ILE A 54 -4.22 26.23 9.63
C ILE A 54 -4.09 25.38 10.91
N ALA A 55 -4.07 26.03 12.07
CA ALA A 55 -3.73 25.47 13.40
C ALA A 55 -4.44 24.15 13.83
N SER A 56 -5.36 23.62 13.05
CA SER A 56 -6.11 22.39 13.33
C SER A 56 -5.99 21.29 12.27
N LYS A 57 -5.29 21.52 11.13
CA LYS A 57 -5.19 20.53 10.05
C LYS A 57 -3.82 19.86 10.07
N SER A 58 -3.81 18.53 10.12
CA SER A 58 -2.61 17.71 9.96
C SER A 58 -2.17 17.60 8.50
N PHE A 59 -3.04 17.95 7.55
CA PHE A 59 -2.81 17.91 6.11
C PHE A 59 -3.25 19.22 5.47
N VAL A 60 -2.44 19.68 4.51
CA VAL A 60 -2.78 20.75 3.55
C VAL A 60 -2.77 20.11 2.17
N CYS A 61 -3.89 20.22 1.44
CA CYS A 61 -4.02 19.64 0.12
C CYS A 61 -4.47 20.71 -0.87
N THR A 62 -3.88 20.67 -2.05
CA THR A 62 -4.33 21.37 -3.25
C THR A 62 -4.43 20.37 -4.38
N GLU A 63 -4.81 20.81 -5.58
CA GLU A 63 -4.87 19.93 -6.76
C GLU A 63 -3.54 19.21 -7.03
N ASN A 64 -2.40 19.90 -6.84
CA ASN A 64 -1.08 19.44 -7.20
C ASN A 64 -0.17 19.17 -6.01
N MET A 65 -0.60 19.42 -4.78
CA MET A 65 0.25 19.28 -3.60
C MET A 65 -0.51 18.64 -2.44
N VAL A 66 0.17 17.72 -1.77
CA VAL A 66 -0.22 17.19 -0.46
C VAL A 66 0.94 17.44 0.50
N MET A 67 0.71 18.28 1.50
CA MET A 67 1.70 18.54 2.55
C MET A 67 1.15 18.12 3.91
N PHE A 68 2.00 17.55 4.75
CA PHE A 68 1.62 17.16 6.11
C PHE A 68 2.81 17.16 7.06
N ARG A 69 2.51 17.36 8.34
CA ARG A 69 3.49 17.29 9.40
C ARG A 69 3.25 16.08 10.31
N VAL A 70 4.33 15.39 10.61
CA VAL A 70 4.38 14.38 11.69
C VAL A 70 5.19 14.99 12.81
N PRO A 71 4.59 15.25 13.99
CA PRO A 71 5.30 15.85 15.13
C PRO A 71 6.55 15.04 15.50
N ASP A 72 7.62 15.74 15.86
CA ASP A 72 8.91 15.18 16.27
C ASP A 72 9.57 14.27 15.20
N LEU A 73 9.16 14.41 13.94
CA LEU A 73 9.70 13.63 12.84
C LEU A 73 10.05 14.50 11.62
N ALA A 74 9.06 14.99 10.89
CA ALA A 74 9.30 15.75 9.66
C ALA A 74 8.06 16.47 9.15
N VAL A 75 8.27 17.44 8.27
CA VAL A 75 7.29 17.92 7.29
C VAL A 75 7.55 17.21 5.96
N PHE A 76 6.48 16.75 5.32
CA PHE A 76 6.50 16.10 4.01
C PHE A 76 5.66 16.91 3.03
N ALA A 77 6.14 17.04 1.80
CA ALA A 77 5.38 17.58 0.68
C ALA A 77 5.47 16.63 -0.53
N VAL A 78 4.34 16.37 -1.16
CA VAL A 78 4.23 15.58 -2.40
C VAL A 78 3.64 16.47 -3.47
N GLU A 79 4.37 16.68 -4.57
CA GLU A 79 4.03 17.65 -5.60
C GLU A 79 3.99 16.99 -6.97
N ASP A 80 2.93 17.28 -7.74
CA ASP A 80 2.73 16.88 -9.14
C ASP A 80 2.85 15.35 -9.41
N GLY A 81 2.82 14.52 -8.36
CA GLY A 81 3.06 13.08 -8.48
C GLY A 81 4.49 12.72 -8.89
N THR A 82 5.43 13.66 -8.80
CA THR A 82 6.83 13.48 -9.26
C THR A 82 7.86 13.80 -8.19
N THR A 83 7.50 14.57 -7.17
CA THR A 83 8.46 15.04 -6.17
C THR A 83 7.95 14.78 -4.75
N ILE A 84 8.79 14.20 -3.91
CA ILE A 84 8.59 14.07 -2.47
C ILE A 84 9.70 14.87 -1.79
N SER A 85 9.35 15.98 -1.17
CA SER A 85 10.25 16.82 -0.40
C SER A 85 10.08 16.55 1.09
N ILE A 86 11.18 16.51 1.86
CA ILE A 86 11.19 16.13 3.27
C ILE A 86 12.04 17.12 4.06
N SER A 87 11.45 17.71 5.11
CA SER A 87 12.12 18.58 6.08
C SER A 87 12.15 17.87 7.44
N PRO A 88 13.22 17.12 7.76
CA PRO A 88 13.30 16.40 9.04
C PRO A 88 13.44 17.33 10.22
N ASP A 89 12.83 17.00 11.35
CA ASP A 89 13.12 17.61 12.64
C ASP A 89 14.50 17.11 13.15
N ASN A 90 15.13 17.86 14.06
CA ASN A 90 16.44 17.50 14.62
C ASN A 90 16.38 16.13 15.32
N GLY A 91 17.24 15.20 14.92
CA GLY A 91 17.30 13.85 15.49
C GLY A 91 16.18 12.93 15.02
N ALA A 92 15.49 13.28 13.95
CA ALA A 92 14.42 12.45 13.36
C ALA A 92 14.93 11.05 12.98
N ASP A 93 14.13 10.04 13.25
CA ASP A 93 14.42 8.65 12.91
C ASP A 93 14.17 8.40 11.42
N GLU A 94 15.22 8.05 10.67
CA GLU A 94 15.14 7.78 9.23
C GLU A 94 14.22 6.61 8.90
N ASP A 95 14.11 5.60 9.77
CA ASP A 95 13.23 4.46 9.55
C ASP A 95 11.75 4.87 9.56
N LYS A 96 11.41 5.81 10.47
CA LYS A 96 10.09 6.44 10.47
C LYS A 96 9.85 7.27 9.22
N ILE A 97 10.84 8.06 8.81
CA ILE A 97 10.75 8.87 7.59
C ILE A 97 10.43 7.95 6.41
N ARG A 98 11.17 6.83 6.23
CA ARG A 98 10.91 5.87 5.16
C ARG A 98 9.52 5.25 5.21
N LEU A 99 9.01 4.97 6.42
CA LEU A 99 7.66 4.45 6.60
C LEU A 99 6.60 5.42 6.03
N TYR A 100 6.78 6.73 6.24
CA TYR A 100 5.89 7.75 5.69
C TYR A 100 6.10 7.95 4.19
N ILE A 101 7.34 7.89 3.70
CA ILE A 101 7.65 7.94 2.26
C ILE A 101 6.93 6.83 1.53
N LEU A 102 7.21 5.56 1.90
CA LEU A 102 6.70 4.36 1.23
C LEU A 102 5.19 4.13 1.46
N GLY A 103 4.61 4.76 2.46
CA GLY A 103 3.18 4.73 2.75
C GLY A 103 2.46 5.98 2.27
N THR A 104 2.38 6.99 3.13
CA THR A 104 1.55 8.19 2.91
C THR A 104 1.97 8.99 1.67
N CYS A 105 3.28 9.23 1.49
CA CYS A 105 3.76 10.00 0.33
C CYS A 105 3.53 9.23 -0.98
N MET A 106 3.87 7.94 -1.04
CA MET A 106 3.58 7.13 -2.25
C MET A 106 2.08 7.02 -2.52
N GLY A 107 1.24 6.91 -1.49
CA GLY A 107 -0.22 6.97 -1.65
C GLY A 107 -0.70 8.28 -2.28
N ALA A 108 -0.12 9.42 -1.90
CA ALA A 108 -0.41 10.72 -2.50
C ALA A 108 0.11 10.81 -3.95
N VAL A 109 1.34 10.35 -4.22
CA VAL A 109 1.91 10.25 -5.58
C VAL A 109 0.98 9.46 -6.50
N LEU A 110 0.54 8.28 -6.08
CA LEU A 110 -0.36 7.43 -6.86
C LEU A 110 -1.68 8.16 -7.18
N MET A 111 -2.28 8.84 -6.19
CA MET A 111 -3.50 9.62 -6.41
C MET A 111 -3.29 10.77 -7.42
N GLN A 112 -2.22 11.54 -7.29
CA GLN A 112 -1.89 12.64 -8.21
C GLN A 112 -1.65 12.12 -9.64
N ARG A 113 -1.09 10.90 -9.78
CA ARG A 113 -0.90 10.20 -11.07
C ARG A 113 -2.16 9.48 -11.56
N LYS A 114 -3.30 9.62 -10.88
CA LYS A 114 -4.56 8.95 -11.23
C LYS A 114 -4.45 7.41 -11.21
N ILE A 115 -3.64 6.88 -10.32
CA ILE A 115 -3.55 5.46 -9.97
C ILE A 115 -4.33 5.25 -8.68
N LEU A 116 -5.30 4.34 -8.66
CA LEU A 116 -6.17 4.12 -7.49
C LEU A 116 -5.40 3.33 -6.41
N PRO A 117 -5.07 3.93 -5.25
CA PRO A 117 -4.45 3.20 -4.16
C PRO A 117 -5.53 2.57 -3.27
N LEU A 118 -5.53 1.26 -3.11
CA LEU A 118 -6.36 0.57 -2.12
C LEU A 118 -5.52 0.17 -0.91
N HIS A 119 -6.12 0.19 0.28
CA HIS A 119 -5.46 -0.27 1.50
C HIS A 119 -5.65 -1.77 1.69
N GLY A 120 -4.58 -2.52 1.47
CA GLY A 120 -4.64 -3.97 1.52
C GLY A 120 -3.36 -4.67 1.13
N SER A 121 -3.46 -5.99 0.93
CA SER A 121 -2.40 -6.84 0.40
C SER A 121 -2.88 -7.48 -0.89
N ALA A 122 -1.99 -7.72 -1.85
CA ALA A 122 -2.32 -8.46 -3.07
C ALA A 122 -1.31 -9.59 -3.31
N ILE A 123 -1.82 -10.74 -3.72
CA ILE A 123 -1.06 -11.96 -4.01
C ILE A 123 -1.29 -12.43 -5.44
N VAL A 124 -0.40 -13.27 -5.94
CA VAL A 124 -0.49 -13.90 -7.26
C VAL A 124 -1.07 -15.30 -7.14
N ILE A 125 -2.16 -15.57 -7.86
CA ILE A 125 -2.71 -16.92 -8.02
C ILE A 125 -2.96 -17.14 -9.52
N ASN A 126 -2.36 -18.17 -10.12
CA ASN A 126 -2.51 -18.51 -11.56
C ASN A 126 -2.21 -17.31 -12.49
N GLY A 127 -1.15 -16.53 -12.22
CA GLY A 127 -0.78 -15.39 -13.04
C GLY A 127 -1.73 -14.19 -12.97
N LYS A 128 -2.61 -14.13 -11.96
CA LYS A 128 -3.54 -13.04 -11.71
C LYS A 128 -3.39 -12.51 -10.30
N ALA A 129 -3.66 -11.22 -10.11
CA ALA A 129 -3.68 -10.59 -8.81
C ALA A 129 -5.02 -10.79 -8.10
N TYR A 130 -4.98 -11.09 -6.80
CA TYR A 130 -6.12 -11.10 -5.90
C TYR A 130 -5.83 -10.22 -4.70
N ALA A 131 -6.71 -9.27 -4.43
CA ALA A 131 -6.54 -8.27 -3.39
C ALA A 131 -7.35 -8.61 -2.13
N PHE A 132 -6.72 -8.45 -0.97
CA PHE A 132 -7.35 -8.53 0.34
C PHE A 132 -7.44 -7.13 0.93
N VAL A 133 -8.65 -6.61 1.09
CA VAL A 133 -8.93 -5.31 1.71
C VAL A 133 -9.67 -5.49 3.04
N GLY A 134 -9.76 -4.44 3.85
CA GLY A 134 -10.42 -4.51 5.17
C GLY A 134 -9.80 -3.53 6.15
N HIS A 135 -10.42 -3.33 7.31
CA HIS A 135 -9.88 -2.44 8.34
C HIS A 135 -8.54 -2.95 8.91
N SER A 136 -7.79 -2.05 9.55
CA SER A 136 -6.56 -2.43 10.25
C SER A 136 -6.88 -3.50 11.31
N GLY A 137 -6.02 -4.51 11.43
CA GLY A 137 -6.23 -5.62 12.36
C GLY A 137 -7.23 -6.70 11.90
N HIS A 138 -7.84 -6.59 10.72
CA HIS A 138 -8.74 -7.64 10.21
C HIS A 138 -8.03 -8.87 9.66
N GLY A 139 -6.69 -8.83 9.48
CA GLY A 139 -5.88 -10.00 9.12
C GLY A 139 -5.49 -10.07 7.65
N LYS A 140 -5.53 -8.96 6.89
CA LYS A 140 -5.13 -8.90 5.48
C LYS A 140 -3.71 -9.44 5.24
N SER A 141 -2.72 -8.82 5.90
CA SER A 141 -1.31 -9.23 5.77
C SER A 141 -1.07 -10.64 6.32
N THR A 142 -1.80 -11.06 7.38
CA THR A 142 -1.75 -12.43 7.91
C THR A 142 -2.24 -13.44 6.88
N LEU A 143 -3.36 -13.15 6.20
CA LEU A 143 -3.89 -14.01 5.15
C LEU A 143 -2.94 -14.07 3.95
N ALA A 144 -2.39 -12.91 3.52
CA ALA A 144 -1.38 -12.87 2.46
C ALA A 144 -0.15 -13.72 2.83
N SER A 145 0.38 -13.60 4.06
CA SER A 145 1.49 -14.44 4.54
C SER A 145 1.19 -15.93 4.52
N ALA A 146 -0.04 -16.32 4.87
CA ALA A 146 -0.44 -17.73 4.80
C ALA A 146 -0.42 -18.27 3.36
N PHE A 147 -0.75 -17.44 2.38
CA PHE A 147 -0.58 -17.79 0.97
C PHE A 147 0.90 -17.91 0.59
N LEU A 148 1.78 -17.01 1.08
CA LEU A 148 3.21 -17.10 0.84
C LEU A 148 3.81 -18.40 1.38
N GLN A 149 3.37 -18.84 2.59
CA GLN A 149 3.79 -20.13 3.16
C GLN A 149 3.34 -21.34 2.31
N GLN A 150 2.30 -21.19 1.50
CA GLN A 150 1.84 -22.20 0.53
C GLN A 150 2.52 -22.07 -0.85
N GLY A 151 3.53 -21.18 -0.99
CA GLY A 151 4.30 -21.00 -2.23
C GLY A 151 3.74 -19.99 -3.21
N TYR A 152 2.69 -19.23 -2.85
CA TYR A 152 2.21 -18.11 -3.65
C TYR A 152 3.14 -16.89 -3.50
N GLN A 153 3.03 -15.92 -4.42
CA GLN A 153 3.85 -14.72 -4.42
C GLN A 153 3.06 -13.49 -3.98
N LEU A 154 3.75 -12.58 -3.29
CA LEU A 154 3.25 -11.25 -2.96
C LEU A 154 3.44 -10.31 -4.15
N LEU A 155 2.45 -9.45 -4.42
CA LEU A 155 2.59 -8.27 -5.28
C LEU A 155 2.81 -7.00 -4.46
N THR A 156 2.08 -6.88 -3.35
CA THR A 156 2.12 -5.69 -2.51
C THR A 156 1.53 -5.97 -1.13
N ASP A 157 2.01 -5.25 -0.12
CA ASP A 157 1.36 -5.15 1.19
C ASP A 157 1.22 -3.66 1.57
N ASP A 158 0.14 -3.31 2.26
CA ASP A 158 -0.24 -1.96 2.72
C ASP A 158 -0.90 -1.08 1.64
N VAL A 159 -0.30 -0.92 0.44
CA VAL A 159 -0.84 -0.09 -0.65
C VAL A 159 -0.89 -0.87 -1.95
N ILE A 160 -2.09 -1.07 -2.49
CA ILE A 160 -2.32 -1.76 -3.77
C ILE A 160 -2.53 -0.70 -4.85
N ALA A 161 -1.59 -0.57 -5.78
CA ALA A 161 -1.69 0.36 -6.91
C ALA A 161 -2.51 -0.26 -8.04
N VAL A 162 -3.73 0.25 -8.25
CA VAL A 162 -4.66 -0.25 -9.28
C VAL A 162 -4.76 0.73 -10.43
N THR A 163 -4.48 0.26 -11.65
CA THR A 163 -4.71 0.99 -12.90
C THR A 163 -5.79 0.30 -13.72
N LEU A 164 -6.42 1.04 -14.62
CA LEU A 164 -7.35 0.50 -15.63
C LEU A 164 -6.75 0.72 -17.02
N ASP A 165 -6.73 -0.31 -17.84
CA ASP A 165 -6.35 -0.15 -19.24
C ASP A 165 -7.48 0.51 -20.07
N HIS A 166 -7.25 0.67 -21.38
CA HIS A 166 -8.23 1.25 -22.31
C HIS A 166 -9.52 0.44 -22.48
N GLN A 167 -9.52 -0.85 -22.09
CA GLN A 167 -10.68 -1.74 -22.06
C GLN A 167 -11.33 -1.80 -20.67
N ASN A 168 -10.84 -0.98 -19.71
CA ASN A 168 -11.21 -0.98 -18.29
C ASN A 168 -10.87 -2.28 -17.56
N ILE A 169 -9.90 -3.06 -18.05
CA ILE A 169 -9.36 -4.20 -17.31
C ILE A 169 -8.46 -3.66 -16.21
N PRO A 170 -8.69 -4.05 -14.94
CA PRO A 170 -7.87 -3.59 -13.85
C PRO A 170 -6.55 -4.40 -13.74
N TYR A 171 -5.47 -3.70 -13.41
CA TYR A 171 -4.16 -4.26 -13.15
C TYR A 171 -3.64 -3.81 -11.80
N VAL A 172 -2.87 -4.67 -11.13
CA VAL A 172 -2.10 -4.33 -9.94
C VAL A 172 -0.63 -4.26 -10.31
N THR A 173 -0.02 -3.12 -10.00
CA THR A 173 1.42 -2.93 -10.13
C THR A 173 2.12 -3.28 -8.81
N PRO A 174 3.22 -4.08 -8.84
CA PRO A 174 3.96 -4.45 -7.64
C PRO A 174 4.50 -3.23 -6.88
N ALA A 175 4.50 -3.32 -5.55
CA ALA A 175 5.09 -2.28 -4.70
C ALA A 175 6.58 -2.55 -4.45
N TYR A 176 6.89 -3.26 -3.37
CA TYR A 176 8.25 -3.64 -2.95
C TYR A 176 8.19 -4.89 -2.07
N PRO A 177 9.30 -5.68 -1.96
CA PRO A 177 9.29 -7.03 -1.39
C PRO A 177 9.30 -7.04 0.15
N GLN A 178 8.31 -6.41 0.78
CA GLN A 178 8.18 -6.37 2.23
C GLN A 178 6.73 -6.53 2.66
N GLN A 179 6.50 -7.28 3.74
CA GLN A 179 5.23 -7.31 4.46
C GLN A 179 5.34 -6.61 5.82
N LYS A 180 4.20 -6.15 6.35
CA LYS A 180 4.09 -5.53 7.67
C LYS A 180 3.17 -6.38 8.54
N LEU A 181 3.74 -7.20 9.43
CA LEU A 181 2.99 -8.12 10.28
C LEU A 181 2.98 -7.70 11.75
N TRP A 182 1.84 -7.89 12.41
CA TRP A 182 1.73 -7.78 13.86
C TRP A 182 2.30 -9.01 14.54
N GLN A 183 2.75 -8.90 15.81
CA GLN A 183 3.21 -10.01 16.63
C GLN A 183 2.20 -11.18 16.63
N GLU A 184 0.91 -10.88 16.84
CA GLU A 184 -0.15 -11.88 16.78
C GLU A 184 -0.20 -12.66 15.46
N SER A 185 0.16 -11.99 14.35
CA SER A 185 0.23 -12.64 13.04
C SER A 185 1.44 -13.55 12.93
N LEU A 186 2.60 -13.12 13.46
CA LEU A 186 3.81 -13.94 13.52
C LEU A 186 3.56 -15.20 14.36
N ASP A 187 2.97 -15.04 15.55
CA ASP A 187 2.63 -16.14 16.43
C ASP A 187 1.65 -17.14 15.75
N THR A 188 0.63 -16.58 15.05
CA THR A 188 -0.34 -17.36 14.28
C THR A 188 0.32 -18.20 13.18
N LEU A 189 1.36 -17.66 12.53
CA LEU A 189 2.06 -18.28 11.41
C LEU A 189 3.30 -19.09 11.85
N GLY A 190 3.58 -19.18 13.15
CA GLY A 190 4.74 -19.88 13.70
C GLY A 190 6.08 -19.21 13.38
N MET A 191 6.08 -17.89 13.13
CA MET A 191 7.28 -17.13 12.78
C MET A 191 7.92 -16.50 14.02
N ASN A 192 9.25 -16.59 14.15
CA ASN A 192 9.98 -16.00 15.28
C ASN A 192 10.25 -14.51 15.04
N SER A 193 9.65 -13.65 15.86
CA SER A 193 9.77 -12.19 15.75
C SER A 193 11.20 -11.66 15.96
N ASN A 194 12.06 -12.37 16.69
CA ASN A 194 13.46 -11.98 16.94
C ASN A 194 14.32 -11.87 15.65
N GLN A 195 13.82 -12.41 14.54
CA GLN A 195 14.50 -12.36 13.24
C GLN A 195 14.15 -11.11 12.44
N PHE A 196 13.15 -10.34 12.89
CA PHE A 196 12.59 -9.24 12.13
C PHE A 196 12.75 -7.90 12.84
N ARG A 197 12.87 -6.85 12.05
CA ARG A 197 12.97 -5.49 12.55
C ARG A 197 11.61 -4.98 12.98
N PRO A 198 11.44 -4.49 14.24
CA PRO A 198 10.21 -3.84 14.64
C PRO A 198 10.00 -2.55 13.85
N LEU A 199 8.77 -2.30 13.44
CA LEU A 199 8.38 -1.02 12.86
C LEU A 199 8.19 0.00 13.98
N PHE A 200 8.75 1.17 13.77
CA PHE A 200 8.73 2.22 14.76
C PHE A 200 7.29 2.62 15.19
N GLU A 201 7.14 3.06 16.46
CA GLU A 201 5.88 3.41 17.16
C GLU A 201 4.91 2.25 17.41
N ARG A 202 5.21 1.06 16.92
CA ARG A 202 4.38 -0.14 17.13
C ARG A 202 5.30 -1.28 17.48
N GLU A 203 5.70 -1.36 18.74
CA GLU A 203 6.62 -2.39 19.28
C GLU A 203 6.22 -3.83 18.91
N THR A 204 4.96 -4.00 18.47
CA THR A 204 4.38 -5.29 18.10
C THR A 204 4.10 -5.44 16.60
N LYS A 205 4.65 -4.58 15.74
CA LYS A 205 4.55 -4.69 14.28
C LYS A 205 5.94 -4.76 13.65
N TYR A 206 6.15 -5.66 12.71
CA TYR A 206 7.46 -6.00 12.15
C TYR A 206 7.48 -5.85 10.64
N ALA A 207 8.64 -5.46 10.10
CA ALA A 207 8.95 -5.50 8.68
C ALA A 207 9.52 -6.87 8.32
N ILE A 208 8.86 -7.56 7.40
CA ILE A 208 9.22 -8.91 6.96
C ILE A 208 9.68 -8.86 5.51
N PRO A 209 10.96 -9.04 5.20
CA PRO A 209 11.46 -9.19 3.84
C PRO A 209 10.87 -10.44 3.18
N VAL A 210 10.46 -10.33 1.90
CA VAL A 210 9.81 -11.44 1.16
C VAL A 210 10.33 -11.58 -0.28
N GLU A 211 11.59 -11.22 -0.53
CA GLU A 211 12.20 -11.19 -1.87
C GLU A 211 12.01 -12.52 -2.63
N SER A 212 12.16 -13.65 -1.95
CA SER A 212 12.00 -14.99 -2.55
C SER A 212 10.55 -15.32 -2.96
N HIS A 213 9.57 -14.59 -2.43
CA HIS A 213 8.15 -14.79 -2.68
C HIS A 213 7.49 -13.50 -3.22
N PHE A 214 8.25 -12.66 -3.91
CA PHE A 214 7.76 -11.43 -4.50
C PHE A 214 7.66 -11.56 -6.03
N SER A 215 6.58 -11.05 -6.60
CA SER A 215 6.41 -10.93 -8.05
C SER A 215 6.64 -9.48 -8.48
N SER A 216 7.49 -9.28 -9.48
CA SER A 216 7.78 -7.98 -10.08
C SER A 216 6.87 -7.64 -11.27
N ASP A 217 5.95 -8.53 -11.64
CA ASP A 217 5.10 -8.35 -12.81
C ASP A 217 3.82 -7.58 -12.48
N THR A 218 3.44 -6.64 -13.36
CA THR A 218 2.10 -6.04 -13.33
C THR A 218 1.09 -7.05 -13.83
N LEU A 219 0.11 -7.40 -13.00
CA LEU A 219 -0.83 -8.48 -13.28
C LEU A 219 -2.29 -8.01 -13.28
N PRO A 220 -3.15 -8.64 -14.10
CA PRO A 220 -4.58 -8.35 -14.10
C PRO A 220 -5.19 -8.67 -12.72
N LEU A 221 -5.94 -7.72 -12.16
CA LEU A 221 -6.68 -7.90 -10.91
C LEU A 221 -7.95 -8.69 -11.18
N ALA A 222 -8.03 -9.92 -10.66
CA ALA A 222 -9.13 -10.84 -10.92
C ALA A 222 -10.19 -10.88 -9.82
N GLY A 223 -9.86 -10.44 -8.60
CA GLY A 223 -10.83 -10.44 -7.51
C GLY A 223 -10.39 -9.60 -6.31
N ILE A 224 -11.36 -9.10 -5.55
CA ILE A 224 -11.15 -8.39 -4.27
C ILE A 224 -11.93 -9.12 -3.19
N PHE A 225 -11.26 -9.42 -2.08
CA PHE A 225 -11.86 -10.02 -0.88
C PHE A 225 -11.81 -9.00 0.27
N GLU A 226 -12.97 -8.57 0.76
CA GLU A 226 -13.07 -7.75 1.97
C GLU A 226 -13.06 -8.66 3.19
N LEU A 227 -12.02 -8.56 4.02
CA LEU A 227 -11.94 -9.28 5.29
C LEU A 227 -12.70 -8.52 6.38
N ILE A 228 -13.63 -9.23 7.04
CA ILE A 228 -14.43 -8.70 8.14
C ILE A 228 -14.33 -9.64 9.35
N LYS A 229 -14.07 -9.06 10.53
CA LYS A 229 -14.20 -9.75 11.81
C LYS A 229 -15.65 -9.68 12.28
N THR A 230 -16.24 -10.83 12.62
CA THR A 230 -17.63 -10.91 13.11
C THR A 230 -17.75 -11.93 14.25
N ASP A 231 -18.89 -11.92 14.94
CA ASP A 231 -19.23 -12.92 15.96
C ASP A 231 -19.71 -14.26 15.36
N CYS A 232 -19.48 -14.50 14.08
CA CYS A 232 -19.85 -15.75 13.43
C CYS A 232 -19.12 -16.95 14.05
N ALA A 233 -19.78 -18.10 14.11
CA ALA A 233 -19.18 -19.34 14.64
C ALA A 233 -18.18 -19.96 13.67
N GLN A 234 -18.37 -19.78 12.35
CA GLN A 234 -17.56 -20.31 11.27
C GLN A 234 -17.26 -19.20 10.25
N PRO A 235 -16.13 -19.25 9.54
CA PRO A 235 -15.89 -18.38 8.40
C PRO A 235 -17.00 -18.50 7.36
N LEU A 236 -17.33 -17.38 6.74
CA LEU A 236 -18.33 -17.30 5.68
C LEU A 236 -17.78 -16.47 4.52
N ILE A 237 -18.20 -16.82 3.31
CA ILE A 237 -17.92 -16.02 2.12
C ILE A 237 -19.23 -15.74 1.39
N ARG A 238 -19.40 -14.51 0.93
CA ARG A 238 -20.50 -14.12 0.04
C ARG A 238 -20.02 -13.21 -1.09
N THR A 239 -20.68 -13.29 -2.22
CA THR A 239 -20.48 -12.34 -3.31
C THR A 239 -21.05 -10.97 -2.94
N ILE A 240 -20.26 -9.91 -3.15
CA ILE A 240 -20.70 -8.52 -2.94
C ILE A 240 -21.48 -8.06 -4.17
N GLN A 241 -22.71 -7.60 -3.95
CA GLN A 241 -23.61 -7.14 -5.02
C GLN A 241 -23.12 -5.80 -5.59
N LYS A 242 -23.47 -5.51 -6.87
CA LYS A 242 -22.94 -4.34 -7.60
C LYS A 242 -23.08 -3.01 -6.85
N LEU A 243 -24.19 -2.76 -6.17
CA LEU A 243 -24.42 -1.51 -5.43
C LEU A 243 -23.56 -1.40 -4.15
N GLU A 244 -23.13 -2.53 -3.56
CA GLU A 244 -22.27 -2.56 -2.38
C GLU A 244 -20.79 -2.32 -2.72
N ARG A 245 -20.38 -2.52 -3.99
CA ARG A 245 -18.98 -2.47 -4.42
C ARG A 245 -18.38 -1.05 -4.36
N LEU A 246 -19.15 -0.03 -4.74
CA LEU A 246 -18.68 1.36 -4.71
C LEU A 246 -18.37 1.87 -3.29
N PRO A 247 -19.27 1.72 -2.30
CA PRO A 247 -18.95 2.07 -0.92
C PRO A 247 -17.76 1.29 -0.35
N LEU A 248 -17.59 0.04 -0.76
CA LEU A 248 -16.44 -0.79 -0.36
C LEU A 248 -15.14 -0.19 -0.90
N LEU A 249 -15.06 0.08 -2.19
CA LEU A 249 -13.86 0.65 -2.82
C LEU A 249 -13.52 2.01 -2.21
N TYR A 250 -14.50 2.87 -1.99
CA TYR A 250 -14.31 4.15 -1.30
C TYR A 250 -13.78 3.96 0.12
N ARG A 251 -14.36 3.03 0.90
CA ARG A 251 -13.97 2.74 2.29
C ARG A 251 -12.51 2.30 2.37
N HIS A 252 -12.07 1.48 1.43
CA HIS A 252 -10.72 0.90 1.40
C HIS A 252 -9.75 1.64 0.49
N THR A 253 -10.12 2.82 -0.04
CA THR A 253 -9.14 3.70 -0.69
C THR A 253 -8.14 4.18 0.35
N TYR A 254 -6.85 3.97 0.05
CA TYR A 254 -5.75 4.39 0.92
C TYR A 254 -5.75 5.92 1.05
N ARG A 255 -5.66 6.45 2.27
CA ARG A 255 -5.69 7.91 2.52
C ARG A 255 -6.86 8.64 1.85
N ARG A 256 -8.04 8.04 1.81
CA ARG A 256 -9.25 8.60 1.17
C ARG A 256 -9.61 10.04 1.60
N SER A 257 -9.17 10.46 2.79
CA SER A 257 -9.38 11.84 3.26
C SER A 257 -8.73 12.89 2.36
N LEU A 258 -7.72 12.51 1.57
CA LEU A 258 -7.06 13.42 0.63
C LEU A 258 -7.91 13.71 -0.61
N LEU A 259 -8.86 12.85 -0.96
CA LEU A 259 -9.61 12.93 -2.22
C LEU A 259 -10.40 14.23 -2.39
N GLN A 260 -11.06 14.69 -1.33
CA GLN A 260 -11.90 15.88 -1.38
C GLN A 260 -11.05 17.14 -1.52
N ASP A 261 -10.07 17.29 -0.64
CA ASP A 261 -9.26 18.51 -0.57
C ASP A 261 -8.31 18.64 -1.78
N SER A 262 -7.96 17.53 -2.44
CA SER A 262 -7.16 17.51 -3.69
C SER A 262 -8.01 17.55 -4.96
N GLY A 263 -9.33 17.76 -4.90
CA GLY A 263 -10.19 17.81 -6.07
C GLY A 263 -10.35 16.49 -6.84
N LEU A 264 -9.95 15.35 -6.23
CA LEU A 264 -9.89 14.04 -6.90
C LEU A 264 -11.17 13.21 -6.79
N THR A 265 -12.23 13.73 -6.17
CA THR A 265 -13.47 12.99 -5.90
C THR A 265 -14.13 12.46 -7.18
N LYS A 266 -14.20 13.29 -8.24
CA LYS A 266 -14.79 12.87 -9.52
C LYS A 266 -13.98 11.76 -10.18
N TRP A 267 -12.67 11.93 -10.29
CA TRP A 267 -11.78 10.90 -10.84
C TRP A 267 -11.90 9.58 -10.08
N HIS A 268 -11.88 9.65 -8.74
CA HIS A 268 -12.02 8.47 -7.90
C HIS A 268 -13.35 7.75 -8.15
N PHE A 269 -14.46 8.48 -8.19
CA PHE A 269 -15.78 7.91 -8.46
C PHE A 269 -15.83 7.22 -9.84
N ASP A 270 -15.36 7.90 -10.89
CA ASP A 270 -15.35 7.38 -12.25
C ASP A 270 -14.49 6.09 -12.35
N THR A 271 -13.32 6.09 -11.68
CA THR A 271 -12.41 4.94 -11.67
C THR A 271 -12.98 3.75 -10.89
N THR A 272 -13.52 4.00 -9.69
CA THR A 272 -14.11 2.95 -8.86
C THR A 272 -15.40 2.38 -9.46
N ALA A 273 -16.19 3.18 -10.18
CA ALA A 273 -17.37 2.71 -10.89
C ALA A 273 -17.02 1.74 -12.02
N ARG A 274 -15.96 2.04 -12.80
CA ARG A 274 -15.45 1.13 -13.84
C ARG A 274 -14.89 -0.14 -13.23
N LEU A 275 -14.07 -0.02 -12.19
CA LEU A 275 -13.53 -1.17 -11.46
C LEU A 275 -14.64 -2.08 -10.92
N ALA A 276 -15.66 -1.51 -10.28
CA ALA A 276 -16.78 -2.25 -9.70
C ALA A 276 -17.59 -3.04 -10.74
N GLY A 277 -17.59 -2.58 -12.00
CA GLY A 277 -18.27 -3.26 -13.11
C GLY A 277 -17.51 -4.44 -13.69
N ASN A 278 -16.19 -4.48 -13.52
CA ASN A 278 -15.30 -5.38 -14.28
C ASN A 278 -14.59 -6.44 -13.42
N ILE A 279 -14.89 -6.53 -12.12
CA ILE A 279 -14.19 -7.45 -11.20
C ILE A 279 -15.19 -8.08 -10.23
N ASP A 280 -14.95 -9.32 -9.84
CA ASP A 280 -15.69 -9.95 -8.77
C ASP A 280 -15.18 -9.50 -7.39
N MET A 281 -16.11 -9.26 -6.48
CA MET A 281 -15.82 -8.86 -5.11
C MET A 281 -16.57 -9.76 -4.13
N TYR A 282 -15.85 -10.14 -3.06
CA TYR A 282 -16.33 -11.06 -2.06
C TYR A 282 -16.13 -10.48 -0.67
N GLU A 283 -17.07 -10.72 0.22
CA GLU A 283 -16.93 -10.49 1.64
C GLU A 283 -16.54 -11.81 2.32
N LEU A 284 -15.39 -11.78 3.00
CA LEU A 284 -14.82 -12.91 3.71
C LEU A 284 -14.91 -12.64 5.21
N GLN A 285 -15.92 -13.20 5.87
CA GLN A 285 -16.15 -13.06 7.30
C GLN A 285 -15.35 -14.09 8.07
N ARG A 286 -14.71 -13.67 9.17
CA ARG A 286 -14.00 -14.55 10.07
C ARG A 286 -14.39 -14.34 11.52
N PRO A 287 -14.41 -15.42 12.35
CA PRO A 287 -14.61 -15.32 13.79
C PRO A 287 -13.57 -14.42 14.46
N ILE A 288 -14.01 -13.66 15.46
CA ILE A 288 -13.12 -12.87 16.32
C ILE A 288 -12.33 -13.80 17.24
N THR A 289 -12.93 -14.89 17.70
CA THR A 289 -12.50 -15.68 18.85
C THR A 289 -11.45 -16.74 18.53
N ARG A 290 -11.17 -17.03 17.25
CA ARG A 290 -10.23 -18.08 16.88
C ARG A 290 -9.45 -17.77 15.61
N ASN A 291 -8.30 -18.42 15.47
CA ASN A 291 -7.56 -18.44 14.22
C ASN A 291 -8.28 -19.31 13.17
N THR A 292 -8.46 -18.77 11.98
CA THR A 292 -9.13 -19.43 10.86
C THR A 292 -8.37 -19.23 9.54
N VAL A 293 -7.09 -18.84 9.59
CA VAL A 293 -6.34 -18.41 8.40
C VAL A 293 -6.26 -19.52 7.34
N GLU A 294 -6.06 -20.79 7.74
CA GLU A 294 -6.04 -21.93 6.81
C GLU A 294 -7.40 -22.18 6.16
N GLN A 295 -8.49 -22.04 6.94
CA GLN A 295 -9.84 -22.15 6.39
C GLN A 295 -10.12 -21.03 5.37
N LEU A 296 -9.66 -19.80 5.67
CA LEU A 296 -9.83 -18.66 4.78
C LEU A 296 -9.06 -18.83 3.47
N THR A 297 -7.81 -19.35 3.51
CA THR A 297 -7.05 -19.65 2.29
C THR A 297 -7.77 -20.67 1.42
N THR A 298 -8.26 -21.76 1.99
CA THR A 298 -9.06 -22.77 1.27
C THR A 298 -10.31 -22.17 0.65
N MET A 299 -11.09 -21.39 1.41
CA MET A 299 -12.31 -20.74 0.90
C MET A 299 -12.04 -19.78 -0.25
N VAL A 300 -10.95 -19.02 -0.19
CA VAL A 300 -10.53 -18.14 -1.30
C VAL A 300 -10.23 -18.99 -2.54
N LEU A 301 -9.42 -20.05 -2.42
CA LEU A 301 -9.05 -20.94 -3.52
C LEU A 301 -10.28 -21.61 -4.15
N ASP A 302 -11.19 -22.15 -3.34
CA ASP A 302 -12.42 -22.77 -3.81
C ASP A 302 -13.32 -21.76 -4.56
N THR A 303 -13.39 -20.52 -4.07
CA THR A 303 -14.21 -19.46 -4.67
C THR A 303 -13.72 -19.05 -6.05
N ILE A 304 -12.39 -19.06 -6.27
CA ILE A 304 -11.81 -18.72 -7.56
C ILE A 304 -11.64 -19.94 -8.50
N GLY A 305 -12.13 -21.10 -8.09
CA GLY A 305 -12.15 -22.33 -8.92
C GLY A 305 -10.81 -23.06 -8.97
N LYS A 306 -10.14 -23.15 -7.84
CA LYS A 306 -8.86 -23.84 -7.66
C LYS A 306 -8.98 -25.00 -6.68
#